data_9575b7befa2410d30f1dfd1a956fdf6d
#
_entry.id   9575b7befa2410d30f1dfd1a956fdf6d
#
_cell.length_a   1.000
_cell.length_b   1.000
_cell.length_c   1.000
_cell.angle_alpha   90.00
_cell.angle_beta   90.00
_cell.angle_gamma   90.00
#
_symmetry.space_group_name_H-M   'P 1'
#
loop_
_entity.id
_entity.type
_entity.pdbx_description
1 polymer ?
#
loop_
_entity_poly.entity_id
_entity_poly.type
_entity_poly.pdbx_seq_one_letter_code
_entity_poly.pdbx_strand_id
1 'polypeptide(L)'
;PVVRNDTGVTEGGEISTFYDPMIAKLCTWAPTREGAIDAMRDALDAFEVEGIGHNLPFVAAVMGHPRFRSGDISTAFIAEEYPDGFRGAPLDGATLRRVAAAAAAMHRVAEIRRTRLSGTMDNHRRRVGDDWVVSVDGTDHPVTVAAGPDGSDVAFADGAVLRVTGGWTPGMTLARLAVDDGPLTMKVDKIPMGFRLRLRGADLRVLVRSPRAAALAARMPVREPPDTSRLLLCPMPGLVVRIDVAE
;
A
#
# COMPACT_ATOMS: atom_id res chain seq x y z
N PRO A 1 19.23 -5.05 -15.77
CA PRO A 1 19.59 -5.56 -14.43
C PRO A 1 19.20 -7.03 -14.29
N VAL A 2 19.95 -7.77 -13.46
CA VAL A 2 19.63 -9.16 -13.10
C VAL A 2 19.05 -9.16 -11.69
N VAL A 3 17.97 -9.90 -11.49
CA VAL A 3 17.35 -10.13 -10.18
C VAL A 3 17.48 -11.61 -9.86
N ARG A 4 18.02 -11.93 -8.68
CA ARG A 4 18.17 -13.29 -8.17
C ARG A 4 17.56 -13.38 -6.78
N ASN A 5 16.83 -14.44 -6.54
CA ASN A 5 16.27 -14.76 -5.23
C ASN A 5 16.90 -16.08 -4.73
N ASP A 6 17.70 -16.00 -3.67
CA ASP A 6 18.27 -17.16 -2.99
C ASP A 6 17.36 -17.51 -1.82
N THR A 7 16.56 -18.56 -1.97
CA THR A 7 15.60 -18.96 -0.94
C THR A 7 16.16 -20.07 -0.07
N GLY A 8 15.91 -19.96 1.24
CA GLY A 8 16.24 -21.00 2.23
C GLY A 8 15.09 -21.97 2.52
N VAL A 9 13.94 -21.75 1.89
CA VAL A 9 12.71 -22.56 2.10
C VAL A 9 12.10 -22.97 0.77
N THR A 10 11.43 -24.11 0.79
CA THR A 10 10.64 -24.64 -0.33
C THR A 10 9.17 -24.73 0.10
N GLU A 11 8.28 -24.95 -0.86
CA GLU A 11 6.85 -25.14 -0.58
C GLU A 11 6.65 -26.30 0.44
N GLY A 12 5.86 -26.04 1.48
CA GLY A 12 5.62 -26.96 2.59
C GLY A 12 6.78 -27.05 3.61
N GLY A 13 7.86 -26.29 3.42
CA GLY A 13 8.98 -26.25 4.36
C GLY A 13 8.69 -25.40 5.59
N GLU A 14 9.42 -25.68 6.68
CA GLU A 14 9.36 -24.93 7.94
C GLU A 14 10.63 -24.10 8.13
N ILE A 15 10.49 -22.90 8.70
CA ILE A 15 11.62 -22.08 9.11
C ILE A 15 11.93 -22.42 10.56
N SER A 16 13.18 -22.85 10.79
CA SER A 16 13.65 -23.22 12.13
C SER A 16 13.61 -22.01 13.08
N THR A 17 13.11 -22.22 14.29
CA THR A 17 13.14 -21.24 15.37
C THR A 17 14.49 -21.20 16.12
N PHE A 18 15.40 -22.11 15.80
CA PHE A 18 16.72 -22.23 16.44
C PHE A 18 17.83 -21.44 15.73
N TYR A 19 17.54 -20.89 14.56
CA TYR A 19 18.45 -20.10 13.72
C TYR A 19 17.82 -18.77 13.35
N ASP A 20 18.63 -17.89 12.75
CA ASP A 20 18.13 -16.62 12.22
C ASP A 20 16.96 -16.86 11.23
N PRO A 21 15.84 -16.16 11.39
CA PRO A 21 14.63 -16.37 10.58
C PRO A 21 14.81 -15.79 9.18
N MET A 22 15.66 -16.40 8.37
CA MET A 22 15.94 -15.98 7.00
C MET A 22 15.09 -16.78 6.02
N ILE A 23 14.18 -16.12 5.33
CA ILE A 23 13.33 -16.73 4.32
C ILE A 23 14.02 -16.73 2.96
N ALA A 24 14.54 -15.56 2.55
CA ALA A 24 15.15 -15.37 1.24
C ALA A 24 16.15 -14.21 1.25
N LYS A 25 17.10 -14.24 0.32
CA LYS A 25 18.02 -13.15 0.00
C LYS A 25 17.73 -12.67 -1.41
N LEU A 26 17.17 -11.47 -1.53
CA LEU A 26 16.96 -10.82 -2.81
C LEU A 26 18.25 -10.10 -3.22
N CYS A 27 18.77 -10.42 -4.38
CA CYS A 27 20.00 -9.86 -4.93
C CYS A 27 19.72 -9.20 -6.28
N THR A 28 20.35 -8.06 -6.54
CA THR A 28 20.27 -7.39 -7.84
C THR A 28 21.65 -7.02 -8.33
N TRP A 29 21.82 -7.05 -9.63
CA TRP A 29 23.04 -6.65 -10.31
C TRP A 29 22.73 -5.68 -11.45
N ALA A 30 23.56 -4.67 -11.59
CA ALA A 30 23.59 -3.76 -12.74
C ALA A 30 25.02 -3.25 -12.94
N PRO A 31 25.37 -2.64 -14.09
CA PRO A 31 26.71 -2.11 -14.34
C PRO A 31 27.15 -1.00 -13.39
N THR A 32 26.21 -0.29 -12.78
CA THR A 32 26.47 0.78 -11.82
C THR A 32 25.78 0.51 -10.48
N ARG A 33 26.33 1.09 -9.40
CA ARG A 33 25.73 1.02 -8.07
C ARG A 33 24.30 1.58 -8.07
N GLU A 34 24.08 2.73 -8.68
CA GLU A 34 22.73 3.34 -8.76
C GLU A 34 21.75 2.44 -9.50
N GLY A 35 22.16 1.90 -10.65
CA GLY A 35 21.32 0.96 -11.39
C GLY A 35 20.99 -0.32 -10.60
N ALA A 36 21.93 -0.83 -9.79
CA ALA A 36 21.66 -1.96 -8.92
C ALA A 36 20.68 -1.63 -7.79
N ILE A 37 20.78 -0.42 -7.20
CA ILE A 37 19.87 0.08 -6.18
C ILE A 37 18.46 0.27 -6.76
N ASP A 38 18.34 0.88 -7.94
CA ASP A 38 17.03 1.09 -8.58
C ASP A 38 16.38 -0.25 -8.95
N ALA A 39 17.15 -1.19 -9.47
CA ALA A 39 16.68 -2.56 -9.71
C ALA A 39 16.22 -3.27 -8.42
N MET A 40 16.91 -3.04 -7.30
CA MET A 40 16.51 -3.57 -6.00
C MET A 40 15.19 -2.96 -5.52
N ARG A 41 15.02 -1.65 -5.65
CA ARG A 41 13.77 -0.97 -5.29
C ARG A 41 12.59 -1.51 -6.08
N ASP A 42 12.75 -1.68 -7.39
CA ASP A 42 11.70 -2.24 -8.25
C ASP A 42 11.40 -3.72 -7.92
N ALA A 43 12.43 -4.49 -7.62
CA ALA A 43 12.28 -5.88 -7.19
C ALA A 43 11.56 -5.99 -5.83
N LEU A 44 11.88 -5.12 -4.86
CA LEU A 44 11.24 -5.07 -3.55
C LEU A 44 9.76 -4.68 -3.65
N ASP A 45 9.40 -3.75 -4.55
CA ASP A 45 8.00 -3.38 -4.78
C ASP A 45 7.19 -4.55 -5.37
N ALA A 46 7.85 -5.43 -6.15
CA ALA A 46 7.24 -6.59 -6.76
C ALA A 46 7.34 -7.89 -5.92
N PHE A 47 8.13 -7.88 -4.84
CA PHE A 47 8.36 -9.07 -4.00
C PHE A 47 7.25 -9.20 -2.95
N GLU A 48 6.45 -10.25 -3.02
CA GLU A 48 5.33 -10.49 -2.12
C GLU A 48 5.71 -11.47 -1.01
N VAL A 49 5.45 -11.07 0.24
CA VAL A 49 5.50 -11.93 1.43
C VAL A 49 4.26 -11.63 2.25
N GLU A 50 3.50 -12.65 2.60
CA GLU A 50 2.26 -12.50 3.35
C GLU A 50 2.23 -13.42 4.59
N GLY A 51 1.40 -13.07 5.56
CA GLY A 51 1.14 -13.87 6.76
C GLY A 51 2.13 -13.67 7.90
N ILE A 52 3.30 -13.08 7.65
CA ILE A 52 4.35 -12.83 8.66
C ILE A 52 4.86 -11.39 8.60
N GLY A 53 5.44 -10.93 9.70
CA GLY A 53 6.23 -9.70 9.71
C GLY A 53 7.54 -9.88 8.93
N HIS A 54 7.94 -8.86 8.18
CA HIS A 54 9.14 -8.90 7.35
C HIS A 54 9.78 -7.51 7.23
N ASN A 55 11.05 -7.45 6.83
CA ASN A 55 11.82 -6.21 6.73
C ASN A 55 11.79 -5.55 5.34
N LEU A 56 11.01 -6.05 4.38
CA LEU A 56 10.95 -5.49 3.01
C LEU A 56 10.69 -3.98 2.97
N PRO A 57 9.74 -3.41 3.75
CA PRO A 57 9.51 -1.96 3.74
C PRO A 57 10.73 -1.17 4.22
N PHE A 58 11.39 -1.64 5.27
CA PHE A 58 12.61 -1.02 5.80
C PHE A 58 13.75 -1.06 4.78
N VAL A 59 13.99 -2.22 4.18
CA VAL A 59 15.03 -2.37 3.15
C VAL A 59 14.74 -1.48 1.94
N ALA A 60 13.49 -1.38 1.51
CA ALA A 60 13.08 -0.49 0.41
C ALA A 60 13.35 1.00 0.75
N ALA A 61 13.10 1.42 2.00
CA ALA A 61 13.42 2.75 2.48
C ALA A 61 14.92 3.01 2.48
N VAL A 62 15.71 2.07 2.99
CA VAL A 62 17.19 2.16 2.97
C VAL A 62 17.73 2.29 1.54
N MET A 63 17.21 1.50 0.58
CA MET A 63 17.60 1.62 -0.84
C MET A 63 17.26 3.00 -1.43
N GLY A 64 16.25 3.67 -0.95
CA GLY A 64 15.89 5.04 -1.33
C GLY A 64 16.66 6.13 -0.62
N HIS A 65 17.33 5.82 0.49
CA HIS A 65 17.96 6.82 1.35
C HIS A 65 19.16 7.51 0.67
N PRO A 66 19.27 8.85 0.71
CA PRO A 66 20.35 9.59 0.03
C PRO A 66 21.74 9.12 0.43
N ARG A 67 22.01 8.93 1.71
CA ARG A 67 23.32 8.44 2.20
C ARG A 67 23.64 7.04 1.70
N PHE A 68 22.63 6.14 1.66
CA PHE A 68 22.83 4.80 1.09
C PHE A 68 23.13 4.87 -0.41
N ARG A 69 22.43 5.73 -1.15
CA ARG A 69 22.65 5.91 -2.60
C ARG A 69 24.04 6.47 -2.88
N SER A 70 24.48 7.48 -2.14
CA SER A 70 25.83 8.07 -2.29
C SER A 70 26.97 7.16 -1.84
N GLY A 71 26.68 6.17 -0.98
CA GLY A 71 27.68 5.30 -0.37
C GLY A 71 28.26 5.86 0.93
N ASP A 72 27.71 6.95 1.46
CA ASP A 72 28.09 7.53 2.76
C ASP A 72 27.41 6.76 3.91
N ILE A 73 27.86 5.55 4.13
CA ILE A 73 27.31 4.62 5.12
C ILE A 73 28.38 4.10 6.07
N SER A 74 27.97 3.88 7.30
CA SER A 74 28.78 3.26 8.36
C SER A 74 27.96 2.16 9.06
N THR A 75 28.56 1.43 9.97
CA THR A 75 27.86 0.48 10.83
C THR A 75 26.84 1.16 11.76
N ALA A 76 26.96 2.48 11.97
CA ALA A 76 26.03 3.28 12.77
C ALA A 76 24.84 3.83 11.97
N PHE A 77 24.82 3.63 10.63
CA PHE A 77 23.79 4.21 9.73
C PHE A 77 22.37 4.03 10.25
N ILE A 78 21.99 2.83 10.68
CA ILE A 78 20.64 2.54 11.16
C ILE A 78 20.32 3.33 12.44
N ALA A 79 21.26 3.38 13.37
CA ALA A 79 21.08 4.11 14.64
C ALA A 79 21.00 5.63 14.42
N GLU A 80 21.73 6.15 13.42
CA GLU A 80 21.75 7.58 13.09
C GLU A 80 20.49 8.03 12.36
N GLU A 81 20.03 7.26 11.38
CA GLU A 81 18.91 7.65 10.50
C GLU A 81 17.53 7.17 11.02
N TYR A 82 17.51 6.15 11.87
CA TYR A 82 16.28 5.57 12.41
C TYR A 82 16.36 5.39 13.94
N PRO A 83 16.67 6.43 14.73
CA PRO A 83 16.86 6.33 16.20
C PRO A 83 15.59 5.85 16.91
N ASP A 84 14.40 6.23 16.41
CA ASP A 84 13.09 5.84 16.96
C ASP A 84 12.50 4.61 16.25
N GLY A 85 13.30 3.89 15.47
CA GLY A 85 12.86 2.78 14.63
C GLY A 85 12.16 3.24 13.34
N PHE A 86 11.86 2.26 12.48
CA PHE A 86 11.23 2.50 11.19
C PHE A 86 9.70 2.49 11.30
N ARG A 87 9.06 3.54 10.81
CA ARG A 87 7.58 3.70 10.81
C ARG A 87 6.97 3.88 9.42
N GLY A 88 7.71 3.52 8.37
CA GLY A 88 7.33 3.72 6.98
C GLY A 88 8.15 4.84 6.31
N ALA A 89 8.31 4.73 5.01
CA ALA A 89 9.02 5.75 4.23
C ALA A 89 8.04 6.82 3.74
N PRO A 90 8.38 8.11 3.84
CA PRO A 90 7.60 9.15 3.23
C PRO A 90 7.73 9.07 1.69
N LEU A 91 6.66 9.44 0.99
CA LEU A 91 6.68 9.60 -0.46
C LEU A 91 6.59 11.08 -0.81
N ASP A 92 7.22 11.47 -1.90
CA ASP A 92 7.08 12.83 -2.43
C ASP A 92 5.69 13.07 -3.01
N GLY A 93 5.31 14.35 -3.13
CA GLY A 93 3.98 14.75 -3.59
C GLY A 93 3.65 14.27 -5.01
N ALA A 94 4.63 14.17 -5.89
CA ALA A 94 4.44 13.67 -7.25
C ALA A 94 4.10 12.16 -7.22
N THR A 95 4.81 11.38 -6.42
CA THR A 95 4.53 9.96 -6.23
C THR A 95 3.16 9.74 -5.56
N LEU A 96 2.81 10.52 -4.53
CA LEU A 96 1.48 10.45 -3.89
C LEU A 96 0.36 10.75 -4.89
N ARG A 97 0.56 11.73 -5.77
CA ARG A 97 -0.40 12.05 -6.84
C ARG A 97 -0.55 10.90 -7.84
N ARG A 98 0.53 10.24 -8.24
CA ARG A 98 0.48 9.05 -9.10
C ARG A 98 -0.25 7.89 -8.42
N VAL A 99 -0.02 7.68 -7.13
CA VAL A 99 -0.75 6.69 -6.32
C VAL A 99 -2.25 7.01 -6.27
N ALA A 100 -2.62 8.29 -6.07
CA ALA A 100 -4.02 8.71 -6.07
C ALA A 100 -4.69 8.44 -7.42
N ALA A 101 -4.04 8.76 -8.54
CA ALA A 101 -4.55 8.48 -9.88
C ALA A 101 -4.73 6.98 -10.11
N ALA A 102 -3.74 6.17 -9.75
CA ALA A 102 -3.80 4.72 -9.85
C ALA A 102 -4.95 4.13 -9.02
N ALA A 103 -5.11 4.59 -7.76
CA ALA A 103 -6.19 4.14 -6.89
C ALA A 103 -7.58 4.50 -7.44
N ALA A 104 -7.75 5.69 -8.02
CA ALA A 104 -8.99 6.10 -8.65
C ALA A 104 -9.34 5.21 -9.86
N ALA A 105 -8.36 4.96 -10.75
CA ALA A 105 -8.52 4.09 -11.89
C ALA A 105 -8.87 2.65 -11.49
N MET A 106 -8.13 2.09 -10.53
CA MET A 106 -8.38 0.75 -9.97
C MET A 106 -9.77 0.65 -9.33
N HIS A 107 -10.18 1.67 -8.57
CA HIS A 107 -11.50 1.72 -7.96
C HIS A 107 -12.59 1.71 -9.03
N ARG A 108 -12.45 2.51 -10.09
CA ARG A 108 -13.39 2.53 -11.22
C ARG A 108 -13.51 1.17 -11.88
N VAL A 109 -12.40 0.46 -12.12
CA VAL A 109 -12.40 -0.93 -12.63
C VAL A 109 -13.21 -1.85 -11.71
N ALA A 110 -13.00 -1.76 -10.40
CA ALA A 110 -13.73 -2.56 -9.41
C ALA A 110 -15.23 -2.22 -9.40
N GLU A 111 -15.59 -0.94 -9.49
CA GLU A 111 -16.99 -0.51 -9.52
C GLU A 111 -17.70 -0.94 -10.81
N ILE A 112 -17.06 -0.82 -11.98
CA ILE A 112 -17.59 -1.31 -13.26
C ILE A 112 -17.82 -2.83 -13.20
N ARG A 113 -16.89 -3.59 -12.62
CA ARG A 113 -17.10 -5.03 -12.43
C ARG A 113 -18.35 -5.33 -11.62
N ARG A 114 -18.63 -4.53 -10.57
CA ARG A 114 -19.84 -4.66 -9.74
C ARG A 114 -21.14 -4.40 -10.51
N THR A 115 -21.12 -3.61 -11.58
CA THR A 115 -22.31 -3.39 -12.39
C THR A 115 -22.74 -4.61 -13.20
N ARG A 116 -21.83 -5.59 -13.35
CA ARG A 116 -22.05 -6.83 -14.11
C ARG A 116 -22.62 -7.97 -13.25
N LEU A 117 -22.82 -7.74 -11.94
CA LEU A 117 -23.46 -8.73 -11.08
C LEU A 117 -24.94 -8.86 -11.46
N SER A 118 -25.39 -10.10 -11.64
CA SER A 118 -26.79 -10.45 -11.87
C SER A 118 -27.53 -10.71 -10.56
N GLY A 119 -28.87 -10.78 -10.61
CA GLY A 119 -29.70 -11.07 -9.44
C GLY A 119 -29.84 -9.90 -8.47
N THR A 120 -29.69 -8.67 -8.97
CA THR A 120 -29.99 -7.45 -8.20
C THR A 120 -31.49 -7.29 -8.01
N MET A 121 -31.92 -6.83 -6.82
CA MET A 121 -33.33 -6.56 -6.54
C MET A 121 -33.90 -5.56 -7.56
N ASP A 122 -35.08 -5.84 -8.05
CA ASP A 122 -35.82 -5.02 -9.04
C ASP A 122 -35.03 -4.74 -10.33
N ASN A 123 -34.10 -5.60 -10.72
CA ASN A 123 -33.22 -5.37 -11.87
C ASN A 123 -32.50 -4.00 -11.85
N HIS A 124 -32.28 -3.43 -10.65
CA HIS A 124 -31.64 -2.14 -10.52
C HIS A 124 -30.23 -2.17 -11.10
N ARG A 125 -30.01 -1.38 -12.16
CA ARG A 125 -28.68 -1.23 -12.76
C ARG A 125 -27.90 -0.15 -12.02
N ARG A 126 -26.83 -0.58 -11.33
CA ARG A 126 -25.88 0.34 -10.72
C ARG A 126 -25.21 1.20 -11.78
N ARG A 127 -25.19 2.52 -11.57
CA ARG A 127 -24.42 3.46 -12.38
C ARG A 127 -23.15 3.84 -11.63
N VAL A 128 -22.02 3.83 -12.34
CA VAL A 128 -20.73 4.28 -11.82
C VAL A 128 -20.54 5.71 -12.31
N GLY A 129 -20.39 6.65 -11.38
CA GLY A 129 -20.03 8.03 -11.71
C GLY A 129 -18.53 8.14 -12.03
N ASP A 130 -18.15 9.28 -12.56
CA ASP A 130 -16.77 9.56 -12.93
C ASP A 130 -16.04 10.39 -11.86
N ASP A 131 -16.79 11.08 -10.98
CA ASP A 131 -16.22 11.94 -9.94
C ASP A 131 -15.97 11.18 -8.63
N TRP A 132 -14.76 11.30 -8.12
CA TRP A 132 -14.31 10.64 -6.92
C TRP A 132 -13.47 11.57 -6.04
N VAL A 133 -13.41 11.28 -4.75
CA VAL A 133 -12.44 11.88 -3.82
C VAL A 133 -11.52 10.77 -3.35
N VAL A 134 -10.24 10.90 -3.66
CA VAL A 134 -9.19 9.98 -3.24
C VAL A 134 -8.47 10.58 -2.05
N SER A 135 -8.57 9.94 -0.89
CA SER A 135 -7.83 10.33 0.32
C SER A 135 -6.57 9.49 0.42
N VAL A 136 -5.41 10.13 0.35
CA VAL A 136 -4.10 9.52 0.55
C VAL A 136 -3.47 10.18 1.75
N ASP A 137 -3.12 9.39 2.75
CA ASP A 137 -2.49 9.87 3.99
C ASP A 137 -3.18 11.11 4.61
N GLY A 138 -4.52 11.06 4.66
CA GLY A 138 -5.34 12.14 5.21
C GLY A 138 -5.58 13.34 4.28
N THR A 139 -4.93 13.40 3.11
CA THR A 139 -5.11 14.47 2.12
C THR A 139 -6.12 14.03 1.07
N ASP A 140 -7.16 14.83 0.86
CA ASP A 140 -8.21 14.58 -0.12
C ASP A 140 -7.85 15.17 -1.49
N HIS A 141 -7.93 14.34 -2.51
CA HIS A 141 -7.74 14.70 -3.92
C HIS A 141 -9.05 14.48 -4.67
N PRO A 142 -9.82 15.53 -4.96
CA PRO A 142 -10.95 15.44 -5.89
C PRO A 142 -10.44 15.13 -7.30
N VAL A 143 -11.02 14.11 -7.95
CA VAL A 143 -10.62 13.67 -9.28
C VAL A 143 -11.83 13.28 -10.10
N THR A 144 -11.70 13.45 -11.42
CA THR A 144 -12.65 12.91 -12.41
C THR A 144 -11.92 11.84 -13.24
N VAL A 145 -12.49 10.66 -13.35
CA VAL A 145 -11.90 9.50 -14.05
C VAL A 145 -12.64 9.23 -15.34
N ALA A 146 -12.02 9.55 -16.45
CA ALA A 146 -12.55 9.23 -17.79
C ALA A 146 -11.97 7.90 -18.29
N ALA A 147 -12.81 7.09 -18.97
CA ALA A 147 -12.34 5.88 -19.63
C ALA A 147 -11.63 6.23 -20.93
N GLY A 148 -10.41 5.70 -21.12
CA GLY A 148 -9.70 5.72 -22.38
C GLY A 148 -9.68 4.33 -23.04
N PRO A 149 -9.21 4.21 -24.29
CA PRO A 149 -9.14 2.95 -25.02
C PRO A 149 -8.27 1.90 -24.31
N ASP A 150 -7.14 2.33 -23.73
CA ASP A 150 -6.14 1.44 -23.10
C ASP A 150 -5.91 1.74 -21.61
N GLY A 151 -6.82 2.48 -20.96
CA GLY A 151 -6.66 2.87 -19.56
C GLY A 151 -7.68 3.89 -19.10
N SER A 152 -7.26 4.77 -18.19
CA SER A 152 -8.10 5.85 -17.65
C SER A 152 -7.30 7.15 -17.59
N ASP A 153 -7.95 8.24 -17.94
CA ASP A 153 -7.43 9.59 -17.71
C ASP A 153 -8.01 10.12 -16.40
N VAL A 154 -7.15 10.51 -15.48
CA VAL A 154 -7.52 11.01 -14.16
C VAL A 154 -7.20 12.48 -14.06
N ALA A 155 -8.23 13.31 -14.11
CA ALA A 155 -8.13 14.76 -14.01
C ALA A 155 -8.25 15.20 -12.55
N PHE A 156 -7.31 16.03 -12.10
CA PHE A 156 -7.29 16.62 -10.76
C PHE A 156 -7.91 18.03 -10.77
N ALA A 157 -8.32 18.52 -9.61
CA ALA A 157 -8.96 19.84 -9.47
C ALA A 157 -8.09 21.03 -9.92
N ASP A 158 -6.76 20.88 -9.93
CA ASP A 158 -5.81 21.88 -10.41
C ASP A 158 -5.59 21.86 -11.93
N GLY A 159 -6.33 21.03 -12.65
CA GLY A 159 -6.26 20.89 -14.10
C GLY A 159 -5.22 19.89 -14.61
N ALA A 160 -4.39 19.30 -13.74
CA ALA A 160 -3.48 18.25 -14.16
C ALA A 160 -4.26 16.98 -14.51
N VAL A 161 -3.84 16.30 -15.58
CA VAL A 161 -4.42 15.02 -16.00
C VAL A 161 -3.29 13.98 -16.02
N LEU A 162 -3.50 12.86 -15.34
CA LEU A 162 -2.58 11.74 -15.37
C LEU A 162 -3.24 10.55 -16.07
N ARG A 163 -2.53 9.96 -17.02
CA ARG A 163 -2.98 8.76 -17.71
C ARG A 163 -2.52 7.52 -16.99
N VAL A 164 -3.46 6.65 -16.63
CA VAL A 164 -3.21 5.38 -15.96
C VAL A 164 -3.50 4.24 -16.91
N THR A 165 -2.48 3.42 -17.19
CA THR A 165 -2.58 2.22 -18.03
C THR A 165 -2.11 0.99 -17.26
N GLY A 166 -2.57 -0.20 -17.68
CA GLY A 166 -2.18 -1.48 -17.07
C GLY A 166 -3.36 -2.41 -16.83
N GLY A 167 -3.06 -3.66 -16.51
CA GLY A 167 -4.01 -4.77 -16.50
C GLY A 167 -4.52 -5.17 -15.13
N TRP A 168 -4.47 -4.32 -14.09
CA TRP A 168 -4.94 -4.70 -12.76
C TRP A 168 -6.45 -4.98 -12.72
N THR A 169 -6.82 -6.07 -12.05
CA THR A 169 -8.22 -6.44 -11.80
C THR A 169 -8.41 -6.80 -10.32
N PRO A 170 -9.63 -6.64 -9.76
CA PRO A 170 -9.93 -7.02 -8.39
C PRO A 170 -9.57 -8.49 -8.10
N GLY A 171 -8.79 -8.69 -7.05
CA GLY A 171 -8.24 -9.99 -6.65
C GLY A 171 -6.74 -10.11 -6.90
N MET A 172 -6.15 -9.25 -7.74
CA MET A 172 -4.69 -9.20 -7.88
C MET A 172 -4.07 -8.45 -6.70
N THR A 173 -3.09 -9.08 -6.05
CA THR A 173 -2.33 -8.54 -4.92
C THR A 173 -1.22 -7.59 -5.35
N LEU A 174 -0.83 -7.64 -6.61
CA LEU A 174 0.19 -6.79 -7.22
C LEU A 174 -0.39 -6.00 -8.39
N ALA A 175 -0.29 -4.68 -8.33
CA ALA A 175 -0.60 -3.78 -9.44
C ALA A 175 0.69 -3.36 -10.14
N ARG A 176 0.80 -3.68 -11.43
CA ARG A 176 1.83 -3.16 -12.33
C ARG A 176 1.14 -2.24 -13.32
N LEU A 177 1.25 -0.95 -13.06
CA LEU A 177 0.61 0.10 -13.84
C LEU A 177 1.68 1.01 -14.45
N ALA A 178 1.30 1.77 -15.44
CA ALA A 178 2.03 2.98 -15.82
C ALA A 178 1.13 4.19 -15.54
N VAL A 179 1.72 5.22 -14.94
CA VAL A 179 1.07 6.53 -14.74
C VAL A 179 1.87 7.54 -15.52
N ASP A 180 1.25 8.11 -16.55
CA ASP A 180 1.91 8.75 -17.66
C ASP A 180 2.93 7.78 -18.28
N ASP A 181 4.17 8.19 -18.50
CA ASP A 181 5.21 7.33 -19.08
C ASP A 181 6.04 6.58 -18.03
N GLY A 182 5.67 6.69 -16.75
CA GLY A 182 6.43 6.10 -15.65
C GLY A 182 5.81 4.83 -15.08
N PRO A 183 6.59 3.75 -14.88
CA PRO A 183 6.08 2.55 -14.21
C PRO A 183 5.70 2.84 -12.76
N LEU A 184 4.66 2.16 -12.28
CA LEU A 184 4.22 2.19 -10.89
C LEU A 184 3.83 0.77 -10.48
N THR A 185 4.68 0.14 -9.68
CA THR A 185 4.43 -1.18 -9.10
C THR A 185 4.11 -1.03 -7.63
N MET A 186 3.03 -1.64 -7.18
CA MET A 186 2.61 -1.59 -5.78
C MET A 186 1.84 -2.84 -5.37
N LYS A 187 1.99 -3.23 -4.11
CA LYS A 187 1.17 -4.26 -3.49
C LYS A 187 -0.18 -3.69 -3.10
N VAL A 188 -1.24 -4.46 -3.28
CA VAL A 188 -2.62 -4.01 -3.18
C VAL A 188 -3.40 -4.94 -2.28
N ASP A 189 -3.82 -4.44 -1.13
CA ASP A 189 -4.81 -5.10 -0.29
C ASP A 189 -6.14 -4.34 -0.39
N LYS A 190 -7.23 -5.07 -0.58
CA LYS A 190 -8.55 -4.46 -0.56
C LYS A 190 -8.97 -4.15 0.86
N ILE A 191 -9.34 -2.88 1.11
CA ILE A 191 -9.94 -2.45 2.37
C ILE A 191 -11.33 -1.86 2.12
N PRO A 192 -12.15 -1.65 3.15
CA PRO A 192 -13.42 -0.92 3.00
C PRO A 192 -13.20 0.45 2.38
N MET A 193 -13.92 0.73 1.30
CA MET A 193 -13.90 1.99 0.54
C MET A 193 -12.55 2.36 -0.08
N GLY A 194 -11.63 1.40 -0.30
CA GLY A 194 -10.35 1.73 -0.90
C GLY A 194 -9.36 0.59 -0.93
N PHE A 195 -8.10 0.95 -0.75
CA PHE A 195 -6.95 0.05 -0.83
C PHE A 195 -5.92 0.40 0.24
N ARG A 196 -5.22 -0.61 0.74
CA ARG A 196 -3.91 -0.44 1.35
C ARG A 196 -2.87 -0.66 0.27
N LEU A 197 -2.08 0.36 -0.03
CA LEU A 197 -1.09 0.33 -1.09
C LEU A 197 0.31 0.41 -0.48
N ARG A 198 1.18 -0.52 -0.87
CA ARG A 198 2.55 -0.59 -0.34
C ARG A 198 3.55 -0.52 -1.50
N LEU A 199 4.43 0.48 -1.45
CA LEU A 199 5.50 0.70 -2.43
C LEU A 199 6.63 1.53 -1.82
N ARG A 200 7.84 1.34 -2.28
CA ARG A 200 9.03 2.13 -1.88
C ARG A 200 9.24 2.24 -0.36
N GLY A 201 8.76 1.28 0.41
CA GLY A 201 8.81 1.30 1.88
C GLY A 201 7.66 2.05 2.56
N ALA A 202 6.78 2.70 1.80
CA ALA A 202 5.55 3.30 2.30
C ALA A 202 4.42 2.26 2.42
N ASP A 203 3.52 2.50 3.37
CA ASP A 203 2.31 1.72 3.61
C ASP A 203 1.14 2.69 3.75
N LEU A 204 0.37 2.83 2.67
CA LEU A 204 -0.63 3.88 2.53
C LEU A 204 -2.04 3.30 2.61
N ARG A 205 -2.86 3.91 3.45
CA ARG A 205 -4.31 3.71 3.42
C ARG A 205 -4.95 4.70 2.48
N VAL A 206 -5.38 4.22 1.32
CA VAL A 206 -5.99 5.05 0.28
C VAL A 206 -7.48 4.78 0.22
N LEU A 207 -8.29 5.79 0.51
CA LEU A 207 -9.75 5.70 0.44
C LEU A 207 -10.23 6.35 -0.87
N VAL A 208 -11.17 5.70 -1.56
CA VAL A 208 -11.79 6.25 -2.77
C VAL A 208 -13.30 6.29 -2.54
N ARG A 209 -13.84 7.49 -2.49
CA ARG A 209 -15.22 7.76 -2.10
C ARG A 209 -15.91 8.63 -3.14
N SER A 210 -17.23 8.49 -3.27
CA SER A 210 -18.00 9.49 -4.01
C SER A 210 -17.91 10.86 -3.31
N PRO A 211 -18.08 11.98 -4.02
CA PRO A 211 -18.04 13.31 -3.41
C PRO A 211 -19.02 13.45 -2.23
N ARG A 212 -20.23 12.87 -2.35
CA ARG A 212 -21.20 12.85 -1.26
C ARG A 212 -20.72 12.06 -0.05
N ALA A 213 -20.11 10.88 -0.26
CA ALA A 213 -19.58 10.06 0.84
C ALA A 213 -18.40 10.74 1.53
N ALA A 214 -17.53 11.41 0.79
CA ALA A 214 -16.42 12.20 1.35
C ALA A 214 -16.95 13.37 2.20
N ALA A 215 -17.93 14.14 1.70
CA ALA A 215 -18.53 15.24 2.43
C ALA A 215 -19.25 14.79 3.73
N LEU A 216 -19.86 13.60 3.72
CA LEU A 216 -20.48 13.03 4.93
C LEU A 216 -19.41 12.51 5.90
N ALA A 217 -18.36 11.89 5.41
CA ALA A 217 -17.25 11.42 6.24
C ALA A 217 -16.53 12.56 6.98
N ALA A 218 -16.38 13.72 6.34
CA ALA A 218 -15.81 14.91 6.96
C ALA A 218 -16.63 15.45 8.17
N ARG A 219 -17.91 15.06 8.27
CA ARG A 219 -18.79 15.43 9.41
C ARG A 219 -18.79 14.38 10.51
N MET A 220 -18.17 13.22 10.30
CA MET A 220 -18.10 12.17 11.30
C MET A 220 -17.14 12.58 12.43
N PRO A 221 -17.56 12.48 13.69
CA PRO A 221 -16.66 12.75 14.81
C PRO A 221 -15.53 11.72 14.83
N VAL A 222 -14.31 12.18 15.06
CA VAL A 222 -13.17 11.30 15.32
C VAL A 222 -13.40 10.69 16.70
N ARG A 223 -13.60 9.37 16.75
CA ARG A 223 -13.64 8.63 18.02
C ARG A 223 -12.20 8.22 18.35
N GLU A 224 -11.69 8.80 19.43
CA GLU A 224 -10.48 8.26 20.03
C GLU A 224 -10.78 6.88 20.61
N PRO A 225 -9.93 5.87 20.36
CA PRO A 225 -10.08 4.58 21.02
C PRO A 225 -10.02 4.80 22.54
N PRO A 226 -10.86 4.11 23.33
CA PRO A 226 -10.78 4.22 24.78
C PRO A 226 -9.38 3.78 25.24
N ASP A 227 -8.81 4.51 26.18
CA ASP A 227 -7.56 4.09 26.83
C ASP A 227 -7.83 2.83 27.66
N THR A 228 -7.35 1.70 27.14
CA THR A 228 -7.46 0.38 27.79
C THR A 228 -6.19 -0.01 28.52
N SER A 229 -5.19 0.86 28.64
CA SER A 229 -3.89 0.55 29.25
C SER A 229 -3.99 0.12 30.71
N ARG A 230 -5.07 0.52 31.40
CA ARG A 230 -5.36 0.13 32.79
C ARG A 230 -6.47 -0.91 32.92
N LEU A 231 -6.94 -1.47 31.83
CA LEU A 231 -8.03 -2.43 31.83
C LEU A 231 -7.53 -3.80 31.37
N LEU A 232 -7.78 -4.82 32.18
CA LEU A 232 -7.63 -6.19 31.75
C LEU A 232 -8.94 -6.62 31.05
N LEU A 233 -8.90 -6.65 29.70
CA LEU A 233 -10.06 -7.02 28.90
C LEU A 233 -10.07 -8.54 28.67
N CYS A 234 -11.20 -9.17 29.00
CA CYS A 234 -11.43 -10.56 28.67
C CYS A 234 -11.68 -10.70 27.16
N PRO A 235 -10.96 -11.59 26.44
CA PRO A 235 -11.12 -11.77 25.00
C PRO A 235 -12.45 -12.44 24.61
N MET A 236 -13.14 -13.05 25.59
CA MET A 236 -14.43 -13.70 25.39
C MET A 236 -15.42 -13.29 26.49
N PRO A 237 -16.72 -13.20 26.19
CA PRO A 237 -17.74 -13.01 27.22
C PRO A 237 -17.65 -14.15 28.24
N GLY A 238 -17.61 -13.82 29.53
CA GLY A 238 -17.49 -14.77 30.60
C GLY A 238 -17.91 -14.20 31.93
N LEU A 239 -18.14 -15.07 32.91
CA LEU A 239 -18.44 -14.70 34.31
C LEU A 239 -17.10 -14.50 35.03
N VAL A 240 -16.95 -13.38 35.71
CA VAL A 240 -15.83 -13.16 36.62
C VAL A 240 -16.09 -14.01 37.89
N VAL A 241 -15.29 -15.04 38.07
CA VAL A 241 -15.42 -15.95 39.19
C VAL A 241 -14.70 -15.44 40.43
N ARG A 242 -13.55 -14.80 40.25
CA ARG A 242 -12.72 -14.29 41.34
C ARG A 242 -11.76 -13.19 40.84
N ILE A 243 -11.48 -12.23 41.69
CA ILE A 243 -10.47 -11.21 41.54
C ILE A 243 -9.51 -11.31 42.72
N ASP A 244 -8.23 -11.63 42.45
CA ASP A 244 -7.21 -11.86 43.47
C ASP A 244 -6.24 -10.69 43.62
N VAL A 245 -6.55 -9.50 43.04
CA VAL A 245 -5.76 -8.27 43.13
C VAL A 245 -6.58 -7.20 43.84
N ALA A 246 -5.90 -6.38 44.65
CA ALA A 246 -6.42 -5.16 45.23
C ALA A 246 -5.85 -3.95 44.50
N GLU A 247 -6.48 -2.78 44.63
CA GLU A 247 -5.98 -1.52 44.11
C GLU A 247 -4.63 -1.14 44.75
#